data_a27d62d34f9c5c26bcb7bbe55d71f3dd
#
_entry.id   a27d62d34f9c5c26bcb7bbe55d71f3dd
#
_cell.length_a   1.000
_cell.length_b   1.000
_cell.length_c   1.000
_cell.angle_alpha   90.00
_cell.angle_beta   90.00
_cell.angle_gamma   90.00
#
_symmetry.space_group_name_H-M   'P 1'
#
loop_
_entity.id
_entity.type
_entity.pdbx_description
1 polymer ?
#
loop_
_entity_poly.entity_id
_entity_poly.type
_entity_poly.pdbx_seq_one_letter_code
_entity_poly.pdbx_strand_id
1 'polypeptide(L)'
;MKHLSLLLSFIFLTSACSEKPHKEKYEANWESLKQYTVPEWWKDMKFGIYFHWGPYSVPAYKEWYSHWMYEDGNKIREYHEKTYGNLKDFGYKDFIPMFTAEKFNADEWAKLFKDAGAQFAGPVAEHSDGFAMWDSELTEWNSAKMGPKKDIVKLMADAVRKQGMKYIITYHRHWLYAWYPTWDKSTDAGDPKYAGLYGPYVPKGSFKMGEKVPTAYPDDKFNQEWLDRLNELMDKYEPDIIWFDNKMNIIGEKYRMLFLANFYNNAEKWGKEVVCTYKAKDMAEGSAVLDLERSRMSEMKPFPWLTDDSIDWDSWCYIDAARYKTTNRLIDFLVDVVSKNGAVLLNINPKANGEIPSETKERLLQMGQWLKLNGEAIYGTRTWNVYGEGPQKIVEGHLSEFKNSEAVAQDIRFTQKNGQLYAIALDWPEDGKLTIKTLKKGNPYINNFESVSMLGCNDNLEFNQSDEGLVVTFPTEKPCDYAFVLKIN
;
A
#
# COMPACT_ATOMS: atom_id res chain seq x y z
N MET A 1 27.03 -84.16 -14.48
CA MET A 1 26.02 -83.23 -14.04
C MET A 1 26.61 -81.83 -14.14
N LYS A 2 26.21 -81.09 -15.16
CA LYS A 2 26.74 -79.72 -15.45
C LYS A 2 25.76 -78.73 -14.96
N HIS A 3 26.16 -77.86 -13.99
CA HIS A 3 25.37 -76.73 -13.55
C HIS A 3 25.54 -75.57 -14.48
N LEU A 4 24.40 -75.10 -15.04
CA LEU A 4 24.29 -73.93 -15.93
C LEU A 4 23.84 -72.79 -15.05
N SER A 5 24.72 -71.78 -14.78
CA SER A 5 24.36 -70.55 -14.07
C SER A 5 23.88 -69.55 -15.12
N LEU A 6 22.63 -69.12 -14.92
CA LEU A 6 22.03 -68.04 -15.72
C LEU A 6 22.36 -66.72 -15.02
N LEU A 7 23.14 -65.85 -15.68
CA LEU A 7 23.34 -64.46 -15.27
C LEU A 7 22.19 -63.61 -15.84
N LEU A 8 21.32 -63.08 -14.96
CA LEU A 8 20.33 -62.05 -15.32
C LEU A 8 21.01 -60.69 -15.23
N SER A 9 21.25 -60.03 -16.35
CA SER A 9 21.68 -58.64 -16.43
C SER A 9 20.44 -57.72 -16.32
N PHE A 10 20.32 -57.01 -15.20
CA PHE A 10 19.34 -55.94 -15.05
C PHE A 10 19.87 -54.66 -15.73
N ILE A 11 19.27 -54.28 -16.84
CA ILE A 11 19.50 -52.99 -17.49
C ILE A 11 18.64 -51.95 -16.76
N PHE A 12 19.26 -51.09 -15.94
CA PHE A 12 18.63 -49.89 -15.42
C PHE A 12 18.52 -48.87 -16.56
N LEU A 13 17.33 -48.70 -17.13
CA LEU A 13 17.00 -47.51 -17.92
C LEU A 13 16.80 -46.31 -17.00
N THR A 14 17.81 -45.48 -16.86
CA THR A 14 17.67 -44.16 -16.29
C THR A 14 16.96 -43.26 -17.29
N SER A 15 15.67 -43.08 -17.12
CA SER A 15 14.90 -42.06 -17.85
C SER A 15 15.37 -40.67 -17.35
N ALA A 16 16.31 -40.08 -18.06
CA ALA A 16 16.63 -38.66 -17.88
C ALA A 16 15.43 -37.86 -18.42
N CYS A 17 14.56 -37.44 -17.53
CA CYS A 17 13.61 -36.37 -17.84
C CYS A 17 14.43 -35.10 -18.14
N SER A 18 14.65 -34.79 -19.42
CA SER A 18 15.11 -33.48 -19.83
C SER A 18 13.91 -32.54 -19.63
N GLU A 19 13.89 -31.82 -18.53
CA GLU A 19 13.02 -30.67 -18.41
C GLU A 19 13.31 -29.72 -19.57
N LYS A 20 12.32 -29.54 -20.45
CA LYS A 20 12.40 -28.50 -21.49
C LYS A 20 12.58 -27.16 -20.73
N PRO A 21 13.52 -26.29 -21.12
CA PRO A 21 13.66 -24.99 -20.48
C PRO A 21 12.32 -24.31 -20.50
N HIS A 22 11.83 -23.95 -19.31
CA HIS A 22 10.57 -23.23 -19.14
C HIS A 22 10.72 -21.89 -19.85
N LYS A 23 10.02 -21.70 -20.97
CA LYS A 23 10.06 -20.42 -21.69
C LYS A 23 9.39 -19.39 -20.79
N GLU A 24 10.15 -18.40 -20.36
CA GLU A 24 9.60 -17.29 -19.56
C GLU A 24 8.45 -16.62 -20.32
N LYS A 25 7.35 -16.36 -19.61
CA LYS A 25 6.13 -15.77 -20.16
C LYS A 25 6.32 -14.29 -20.48
N TYR A 26 7.10 -13.58 -19.64
CA TYR A 26 7.34 -12.15 -19.78
C TYR A 26 8.80 -11.88 -20.10
N GLU A 27 9.02 -11.08 -21.14
CA GLU A 27 10.33 -10.55 -21.51
C GLU A 27 10.51 -9.14 -20.91
N ALA A 28 11.76 -8.73 -20.65
CA ALA A 28 12.09 -7.42 -20.10
C ALA A 28 11.96 -6.30 -21.14
N ASN A 29 10.77 -6.14 -21.69
CA ASN A 29 10.37 -5.05 -22.58
C ASN A 29 8.91 -4.67 -22.34
N TRP A 30 8.55 -3.42 -22.60
CA TRP A 30 7.21 -2.92 -22.31
C TRP A 30 6.11 -3.58 -23.15
N GLU A 31 6.41 -4.06 -24.34
CA GLU A 31 5.43 -4.74 -25.19
C GLU A 31 4.96 -6.05 -24.54
N SER A 32 5.90 -6.86 -24.06
CA SER A 32 5.62 -8.08 -23.31
C SER A 32 4.94 -7.79 -21.97
N LEU A 33 5.45 -6.80 -21.20
CA LEU A 33 4.97 -6.49 -19.86
C LEU A 33 3.54 -5.91 -19.86
N LYS A 34 3.12 -5.23 -20.92
CA LYS A 34 1.73 -4.74 -21.10
C LYS A 34 0.70 -5.86 -21.34
N GLN A 35 1.14 -7.10 -21.56
CA GLN A 35 0.25 -8.26 -21.62
C GLN A 35 -0.21 -8.73 -20.23
N TYR A 36 0.32 -8.12 -19.17
CA TYR A 36 -0.10 -8.37 -17.80
C TYR A 36 -1.58 -8.05 -17.61
N THR A 37 -2.27 -8.93 -16.92
CA THR A 37 -3.67 -8.75 -16.56
C THR A 37 -3.80 -8.68 -15.04
N VAL A 38 -4.45 -7.63 -14.54
CA VAL A 38 -4.70 -7.47 -13.11
C VAL A 38 -5.60 -8.60 -12.60
N PRO A 39 -5.18 -9.38 -11.59
CA PRO A 39 -5.93 -10.51 -11.07
C PRO A 39 -7.31 -10.14 -10.52
N GLU A 40 -8.28 -11.07 -10.59
CA GLU A 40 -9.62 -10.84 -10.02
C GLU A 40 -9.57 -10.67 -8.50
N TRP A 41 -8.71 -11.43 -7.82
CA TRP A 41 -8.55 -11.28 -6.37
C TRP A 41 -8.16 -9.85 -5.95
N TRP A 42 -7.36 -9.13 -6.76
CA TRP A 42 -7.02 -7.74 -6.50
C TRP A 42 -8.23 -6.83 -6.59
N LYS A 43 -9.06 -7.03 -7.63
CA LYS A 43 -10.30 -6.26 -7.83
C LYS A 43 -11.31 -6.48 -6.69
N ASP A 44 -11.20 -7.60 -5.96
CA ASP A 44 -12.09 -7.96 -4.85
C ASP A 44 -11.65 -7.41 -3.49
N MET A 45 -10.34 -7.20 -3.28
CA MET A 45 -9.77 -6.95 -1.95
C MET A 45 -10.03 -5.55 -1.39
N LYS A 46 -10.02 -4.51 -2.19
CA LYS A 46 -10.40 -3.11 -1.89
C LYS A 46 -9.63 -2.39 -0.77
N PHE A 47 -9.15 -3.06 0.29
CA PHE A 47 -8.56 -2.44 1.45
C PHE A 47 -7.35 -3.22 1.96
N GLY A 48 -6.23 -2.52 2.16
CA GLY A 48 -5.01 -3.04 2.76
C GLY A 48 -4.38 -2.07 3.74
N ILE A 49 -3.45 -2.59 4.54
CA ILE A 49 -2.70 -1.82 5.54
C ILE A 49 -1.20 -2.02 5.34
N TYR A 50 -0.45 -0.92 5.39
CA TYR A 50 1.00 -0.95 5.47
C TYR A 50 1.50 -0.01 6.56
N PHE A 51 2.80 -0.01 6.83
CA PHE A 51 3.31 0.81 7.90
C PHE A 51 4.71 1.34 7.61
N HIS A 52 4.87 2.65 7.83
CA HIS A 52 6.16 3.30 7.86
C HIS A 52 6.75 3.14 9.26
N TRP A 53 7.73 2.24 9.37
CA TRP A 53 8.35 1.89 10.63
C TRP A 53 9.80 1.45 10.41
N GLY A 54 10.73 2.12 11.10
CA GLY A 54 12.15 1.92 10.96
C GLY A 54 12.93 2.86 11.89
N PRO A 55 14.25 2.99 11.74
CA PRO A 55 15.05 3.90 12.56
C PRO A 55 14.57 5.37 12.51
N TYR A 56 13.92 5.80 11.43
CA TYR A 56 13.31 7.12 11.31
C TYR A 56 12.11 7.35 12.26
N SER A 57 11.58 6.30 12.88
CA SER A 57 10.53 6.43 13.93
C SER A 57 11.11 6.81 15.29
N VAL A 58 12.43 6.71 15.49
CA VAL A 58 13.09 6.99 16.78
C VAL A 58 12.97 8.46 17.19
N PRO A 59 13.31 9.44 16.32
CA PRO A 59 13.20 10.84 16.68
C PRO A 59 11.76 11.34 16.82
N ALA A 60 10.76 10.54 16.44
CA ALA A 60 9.33 10.86 16.55
C ALA A 60 8.96 12.24 15.96
N TYR A 61 9.60 12.62 14.86
CA TYR A 61 9.49 13.98 14.32
C TYR A 61 8.89 14.00 12.91
N LYS A 62 9.44 13.22 11.93
CA LYS A 62 8.89 12.98 10.58
C LYS A 62 9.67 11.85 9.89
N GLU A 63 9.06 11.19 8.89
CA GLU A 63 9.72 10.12 8.12
C GLU A 63 10.92 10.61 7.29
N TRP A 64 10.87 11.85 6.86
CA TRP A 64 11.96 12.51 6.15
C TRP A 64 13.02 13.12 7.08
N TYR A 65 12.96 12.84 8.38
CA TYR A 65 13.93 13.31 9.36
C TYR A 65 15.35 12.96 8.94
N SER A 66 15.57 11.73 8.46
CA SER A 66 16.87 11.25 7.99
C SER A 66 17.47 12.07 6.85
N HIS A 67 16.66 12.75 6.06
CA HIS A 67 17.10 13.66 5.00
C HIS A 67 17.30 15.09 5.54
N TRP A 68 16.25 15.63 6.19
CA TRP A 68 16.23 17.03 6.61
C TRP A 68 17.22 17.35 7.73
N MET A 69 17.62 16.34 8.55
CA MET A 69 18.64 16.55 9.58
C MET A 69 20.01 16.92 9.00
N TYR A 70 20.27 16.63 7.72
CA TYR A 70 21.52 16.97 7.03
C TYR A 70 21.42 18.25 6.18
N GLU A 71 20.25 18.85 6.05
CA GLU A 71 20.07 20.04 5.21
C GLU A 71 20.40 21.33 5.96
N ASP A 72 21.34 22.11 5.43
CA ASP A 72 21.74 23.40 6.01
C ASP A 72 20.55 24.37 6.08
N GLY A 73 20.35 25.01 7.26
CA GLY A 73 19.28 25.97 7.48
C GLY A 73 17.89 25.34 7.66
N ASN A 74 17.79 24.01 7.71
CA ASN A 74 16.53 23.32 8.01
C ASN A 74 16.29 23.27 9.52
N LYS A 75 15.06 23.56 9.96
CA LYS A 75 14.65 23.50 11.39
C LYS A 75 14.84 22.11 12.01
N ILE A 76 14.76 21.06 11.20
CA ILE A 76 15.01 19.68 11.66
C ILE A 76 16.48 19.49 12.00
N ARG A 77 17.41 20.07 11.22
CA ARG A 77 18.83 20.07 11.55
C ARG A 77 19.11 20.84 12.84
N GLU A 78 18.55 22.03 12.99
CA GLU A 78 18.70 22.81 14.23
C GLU A 78 18.18 22.05 15.46
N TYR A 79 17.03 21.37 15.32
CA TYR A 79 16.48 20.49 16.35
C TYR A 79 17.41 19.31 16.65
N HIS A 80 17.93 18.66 15.60
CA HIS A 80 18.85 17.52 15.73
C HIS A 80 20.14 17.92 16.48
N GLU A 81 20.82 18.98 16.04
CA GLU A 81 22.06 19.44 16.65
C GLU A 81 21.87 19.85 18.11
N LYS A 82 20.72 20.44 18.44
CA LYS A 82 20.37 20.81 19.82
C LYS A 82 20.07 19.58 20.70
N THR A 83 19.47 18.54 20.14
CA THR A 83 18.94 17.38 20.90
C THR A 83 19.96 16.25 21.00
N TYR A 84 20.68 15.98 19.90
CA TYR A 84 21.55 14.80 19.76
C TYR A 84 23.02 15.17 19.56
N GLY A 85 23.33 16.39 19.17
CA GLY A 85 24.69 16.84 18.88
C GLY A 85 24.97 17.02 17.40
N ASN A 86 26.26 17.26 17.07
CA ASN A 86 26.64 17.52 15.69
C ASN A 86 26.60 16.24 14.84
N LEU A 87 26.35 16.41 13.54
CA LEU A 87 26.17 15.32 12.57
C LEU A 87 27.43 14.48 12.30
N LYS A 88 28.59 14.91 12.78
CA LYS A 88 29.82 14.10 12.68
C LYS A 88 29.87 13.04 13.77
N ASP A 89 29.38 13.39 14.96
CA ASP A 89 29.43 12.53 16.16
C ASP A 89 28.16 11.70 16.32
N PHE A 90 26.99 12.29 16.04
CA PHE A 90 25.70 11.63 16.08
C PHE A 90 24.95 11.88 14.77
N GLY A 91 25.00 10.91 13.85
CA GLY A 91 24.26 10.94 12.58
C GLY A 91 23.10 9.98 12.56
N TYR A 92 22.50 9.78 11.38
CA TYR A 92 21.31 8.90 11.26
C TYR A 92 21.58 7.46 11.69
N LYS A 93 22.76 6.90 11.39
CA LYS A 93 23.16 5.55 11.81
C LYS A 93 23.04 5.30 13.32
N ASP A 94 23.13 6.35 14.13
CA ASP A 94 23.12 6.26 15.60
C ASP A 94 21.69 6.06 16.14
N PHE A 95 20.65 6.28 15.34
CA PHE A 95 19.28 5.90 15.65
C PHE A 95 19.03 4.39 15.50
N ILE A 96 19.82 3.66 14.71
CA ILE A 96 19.60 2.23 14.46
C ILE A 96 19.60 1.41 15.76
N PRO A 97 20.58 1.53 16.67
CA PRO A 97 20.54 0.80 17.94
C PRO A 97 19.39 1.24 18.87
N MET A 98 18.82 2.44 18.66
CA MET A 98 17.67 2.94 19.43
C MET A 98 16.33 2.46 18.87
N PHE A 99 16.31 1.93 17.67
CA PHE A 99 15.16 1.25 17.08
C PHE A 99 15.07 -0.17 17.64
N THR A 100 14.40 -0.34 18.77
CA THR A 100 14.48 -1.56 19.59
C THR A 100 13.42 -2.60 19.28
N ALA A 101 12.23 -2.19 18.85
CA ALA A 101 11.10 -3.08 18.55
C ALA A 101 10.81 -4.11 19.68
N GLU A 102 11.04 -3.76 20.95
CA GLU A 102 10.86 -4.67 22.08
C GLU A 102 9.41 -5.07 22.34
N LYS A 103 8.45 -4.22 21.91
CA LYS A 103 7.01 -4.50 22.00
C LYS A 103 6.41 -5.02 20.69
N PHE A 104 7.23 -5.23 19.66
CA PHE A 104 6.74 -5.73 18.38
C PHE A 104 6.32 -7.20 18.48
N ASN A 105 5.08 -7.47 18.10
CA ASN A 105 4.51 -8.79 17.94
C ASN A 105 3.78 -8.89 16.59
N ALA A 106 4.34 -9.60 15.64
CA ALA A 106 3.81 -9.71 14.29
C ALA A 106 2.42 -10.36 14.24
N ASP A 107 2.16 -11.37 15.07
CA ASP A 107 0.84 -12.04 15.14
C ASP A 107 -0.25 -11.08 15.66
N GLU A 108 0.06 -10.26 16.67
CA GLU A 108 -0.88 -9.27 17.21
C GLU A 108 -1.15 -8.16 16.17
N TRP A 109 -0.12 -7.72 15.45
CA TRP A 109 -0.28 -6.71 14.39
C TRP A 109 -1.13 -7.25 13.24
N ALA A 110 -0.80 -8.44 12.74
CA ALA A 110 -1.56 -9.06 11.66
C ALA A 110 -3.03 -9.33 12.06
N LYS A 111 -3.27 -9.73 13.32
CA LYS A 111 -4.63 -9.87 13.85
C LYS A 111 -5.37 -8.54 13.87
N LEU A 112 -4.74 -7.47 14.35
CA LEU A 112 -5.34 -6.12 14.35
C LEU A 112 -5.68 -5.67 12.93
N PHE A 113 -4.82 -5.92 11.93
CA PHE A 113 -5.08 -5.59 10.54
C PHE A 113 -6.26 -6.39 9.96
N LYS A 114 -6.34 -7.67 10.31
CA LYS A 114 -7.49 -8.51 9.95
C LYS A 114 -8.78 -8.04 10.60
N ASP A 115 -8.72 -7.72 11.89
CA ASP A 115 -9.87 -7.18 12.64
C ASP A 115 -10.33 -5.81 12.10
N ALA A 116 -9.40 -5.01 11.55
CA ALA A 116 -9.70 -3.77 10.83
C ALA A 116 -10.35 -3.97 9.46
N GLY A 117 -10.44 -5.21 8.97
CA GLY A 117 -11.01 -5.56 7.67
C GLY A 117 -10.01 -5.64 6.53
N ALA A 118 -8.71 -5.43 6.77
CA ALA A 118 -7.71 -5.51 5.71
C ALA A 118 -7.68 -6.88 5.02
N GLN A 119 -7.49 -6.87 3.72
CA GLN A 119 -7.37 -8.08 2.89
C GLN A 119 -5.92 -8.34 2.46
N PHE A 120 -5.08 -7.32 2.55
CA PHE A 120 -3.64 -7.40 2.35
C PHE A 120 -2.92 -6.48 3.32
N ALA A 121 -1.73 -6.88 3.75
CA ALA A 121 -0.93 -6.06 4.66
C ALA A 121 0.57 -6.37 4.55
N GLY A 122 1.41 -5.43 5.02
CA GLY A 122 2.85 -5.64 5.09
C GLY A 122 3.67 -4.40 5.40
N PRO A 123 4.99 -4.54 5.53
CA PRO A 123 5.90 -3.49 5.91
C PRO A 123 6.38 -2.62 4.75
N VAL A 124 6.94 -1.46 5.08
CA VAL A 124 8.01 -0.87 4.28
C VAL A 124 9.26 -1.73 4.47
N ALA A 125 9.67 -2.45 3.42
CA ALA A 125 10.82 -3.36 3.49
C ALA A 125 12.15 -2.58 3.53
N GLU A 126 12.26 -1.50 2.78
CA GLU A 126 13.36 -0.54 2.84
C GLU A 126 12.84 0.85 2.45
N HIS A 127 12.99 1.82 3.35
CA HIS A 127 12.66 3.21 3.07
C HIS A 127 13.85 3.91 2.38
N SER A 128 13.69 5.18 2.08
CA SER A 128 14.72 6.05 1.49
C SER A 128 15.97 6.20 2.37
N ASP A 129 15.88 5.77 3.63
CA ASP A 129 16.97 5.80 4.62
C ASP A 129 18.04 4.72 4.44
N GLY A 130 17.79 3.73 3.56
CA GLY A 130 18.74 2.67 3.23
C GLY A 130 18.85 1.53 4.25
N PHE A 131 18.02 1.53 5.30
CA PHE A 131 18.02 0.46 6.30
C PHE A 131 17.03 -0.65 5.90
N ALA A 132 17.56 -1.85 5.64
CA ALA A 132 16.77 -3.02 5.24
C ALA A 132 16.04 -3.65 6.44
N MET A 133 14.73 -3.86 6.33
CA MET A 133 13.91 -4.45 7.39
C MET A 133 13.85 -5.99 7.34
N TRP A 134 14.75 -6.63 6.58
CA TRP A 134 14.86 -8.09 6.43
C TRP A 134 16.29 -8.56 6.63
N ASP A 135 16.50 -9.86 6.79
CA ASP A 135 17.81 -10.50 6.86
C ASP A 135 18.45 -10.54 5.46
N SER A 136 19.04 -9.40 5.08
CA SER A 136 19.71 -9.25 3.79
C SER A 136 21.13 -9.80 3.82
N GLU A 137 21.50 -10.53 2.74
CA GLU A 137 22.88 -10.94 2.47
C GLU A 137 23.67 -9.86 1.71
N LEU A 138 22.95 -8.88 1.15
CA LEU A 138 23.52 -7.82 0.29
C LEU A 138 23.93 -6.58 1.09
N THR A 139 23.54 -6.48 2.36
CA THR A 139 23.92 -5.36 3.23
C THR A 139 24.02 -5.77 4.69
N GLU A 140 25.00 -5.24 5.41
CA GLU A 140 25.10 -5.36 6.87
C GLU A 140 24.10 -4.43 7.60
N TRP A 141 23.58 -3.41 6.92
CA TRP A 141 22.66 -2.43 7.48
C TRP A 141 21.22 -2.96 7.40
N ASN A 142 20.91 -3.92 8.27
CA ASN A 142 19.62 -4.56 8.28
C ASN A 142 19.11 -4.88 9.70
N SER A 143 17.80 -5.04 9.82
CA SER A 143 17.09 -5.24 11.09
C SER A 143 17.35 -6.59 11.75
N ALA A 144 17.83 -7.59 11.02
CA ALA A 144 18.20 -8.89 11.58
C ALA A 144 19.55 -8.82 12.32
N LYS A 145 20.46 -7.97 11.84
CA LYS A 145 21.82 -7.81 12.41
C LYS A 145 21.92 -6.66 13.39
N MET A 146 21.14 -5.60 13.20
CA MET A 146 21.21 -4.35 13.96
C MET A 146 19.84 -3.96 14.54
N GLY A 147 19.83 -3.02 15.48
CA GLY A 147 18.61 -2.53 16.10
C GLY A 147 17.81 -3.67 16.75
N PRO A 148 16.62 -4.02 16.22
CA PRO A 148 15.73 -5.02 16.81
C PRO A 148 16.27 -6.45 16.77
N LYS A 149 17.26 -6.73 15.94
CA LYS A 149 17.81 -8.06 15.67
C LYS A 149 16.72 -9.08 15.30
N LYS A 150 15.83 -8.64 14.40
CA LYS A 150 14.69 -9.42 13.90
C LYS A 150 14.55 -9.22 12.40
N ASP A 151 14.24 -10.29 11.66
CA ASP A 151 13.78 -10.20 10.28
C ASP A 151 12.30 -9.80 10.29
N ILE A 152 12.05 -8.49 10.21
CA ILE A 152 10.70 -7.91 10.31
C ILE A 152 9.85 -8.31 9.10
N VAL A 153 10.45 -8.33 7.90
CA VAL A 153 9.76 -8.69 6.66
C VAL A 153 9.27 -10.13 6.73
N LYS A 154 10.12 -11.08 7.18
CA LYS A 154 9.73 -12.48 7.35
C LYS A 154 8.64 -12.65 8.39
N LEU A 155 8.82 -12.07 9.58
CA LEU A 155 7.86 -12.19 10.67
C LEU A 155 6.48 -11.69 10.26
N MET A 156 6.42 -10.58 9.52
CA MET A 156 5.16 -10.06 9.00
C MET A 156 4.59 -10.91 7.86
N ALA A 157 5.42 -11.44 6.96
CA ALA A 157 4.97 -12.36 5.91
C ALA A 157 4.25 -13.58 6.50
N ASP A 158 4.86 -14.20 7.49
CA ASP A 158 4.32 -15.38 8.16
C ASP A 158 2.99 -15.05 8.89
N ALA A 159 2.98 -13.94 9.65
CA ALA A 159 1.80 -13.53 10.42
C ALA A 159 0.62 -13.09 9.54
N VAL A 160 0.86 -12.33 8.48
CA VAL A 160 -0.17 -11.87 7.53
C VAL A 160 -0.80 -13.05 6.81
N ARG A 161 0.00 -13.99 6.32
CA ARG A 161 -0.48 -15.21 5.66
C ARG A 161 -1.27 -16.11 6.60
N LYS A 162 -0.84 -16.22 7.85
CA LYS A 162 -1.58 -16.97 8.91
C LYS A 162 -2.98 -16.41 9.15
N GLN A 163 -3.21 -15.11 8.93
CA GLN A 163 -4.53 -14.48 8.99
C GLN A 163 -5.32 -14.59 7.66
N GLY A 164 -4.80 -15.28 6.66
CA GLY A 164 -5.44 -15.43 5.34
C GLY A 164 -5.45 -14.15 4.51
N MET A 165 -4.55 -13.22 4.79
CA MET A 165 -4.38 -12.00 4.00
C MET A 165 -3.27 -12.18 2.96
N LYS A 166 -3.34 -11.40 1.88
CA LYS A 166 -2.24 -11.26 0.90
C LYS A 166 -1.11 -10.42 1.49
N TYR A 167 0.12 -10.78 1.14
CA TYR A 167 1.31 -10.12 1.66
C TYR A 167 1.83 -9.06 0.69
N ILE A 168 1.95 -7.82 1.17
CA ILE A 168 2.54 -6.70 0.44
C ILE A 168 3.88 -6.34 1.05
N ILE A 169 4.85 -6.00 0.21
CA ILE A 169 6.03 -5.23 0.60
C ILE A 169 6.04 -3.90 -0.13
N THR A 170 6.47 -2.84 0.54
CA THR A 170 6.68 -1.53 -0.08
C THR A 170 8.15 -1.18 -0.09
N TYR A 171 8.62 -0.54 -1.16
CA TYR A 171 10.04 -0.39 -1.43
C TYR A 171 10.37 1.01 -1.95
N HIS A 172 11.25 1.74 -1.23
CA HIS A 172 11.55 3.14 -1.50
C HIS A 172 13.04 3.39 -1.79
N ARG A 173 13.89 2.35 -1.88
CA ARG A 173 15.35 2.46 -2.02
C ARG A 173 15.82 3.34 -3.19
N HIS A 174 15.03 3.48 -4.26
CA HIS A 174 15.39 4.37 -5.36
C HIS A 174 15.64 5.81 -4.90
N TRP A 175 14.95 6.25 -3.84
CA TRP A 175 15.15 7.54 -3.21
C TRP A 175 16.49 7.66 -2.45
N LEU A 176 17.16 6.56 -2.08
CA LEU A 176 18.45 6.60 -1.39
C LEU A 176 19.52 7.32 -2.23
N TYR A 177 19.41 7.26 -3.57
CA TYR A 177 20.29 8.01 -4.43
C TYR A 177 20.14 9.51 -4.18
N ALA A 178 21.20 10.15 -3.68
CA ALA A 178 21.24 11.55 -3.27
C ALA A 178 20.33 11.93 -2.06
N TRP A 179 19.84 10.95 -1.30
CA TRP A 179 19.10 11.21 -0.06
C TRP A 179 19.95 11.86 1.02
N TYR A 180 21.19 11.40 1.14
CA TYR A 180 22.18 11.90 2.09
C TYR A 180 23.26 12.75 1.39
N PRO A 181 23.86 13.76 2.08
CA PRO A 181 24.95 14.55 1.51
C PRO A 181 26.28 13.77 1.58
N THR A 182 26.39 12.69 0.83
CA THR A 182 27.60 11.82 0.81
C THR A 182 28.86 12.54 0.30
N TRP A 183 28.72 13.74 -0.24
CA TRP A 183 29.81 14.66 -0.59
C TRP A 183 30.37 15.44 0.62
N ASP A 184 29.57 15.56 1.73
CA ASP A 184 29.92 16.43 2.86
C ASP A 184 30.71 15.68 3.95
N LYS A 185 32.03 15.84 3.91
CA LYS A 185 32.96 15.23 4.87
C LYS A 185 32.83 15.79 6.29
N SER A 186 32.10 16.88 6.51
CA SER A 186 31.83 17.43 7.85
C SER A 186 30.77 16.65 8.61
N THR A 187 30.03 15.77 7.93
CA THR A 187 29.03 14.88 8.51
C THR A 187 29.50 13.42 8.45
N ASP A 188 28.83 12.54 9.19
CA ASP A 188 29.07 11.10 9.12
C ASP A 188 28.64 10.50 7.77
N ALA A 189 27.64 11.08 7.10
CA ALA A 189 27.20 10.65 5.78
C ALA A 189 28.28 10.78 4.69
N GLY A 190 29.23 11.70 4.85
CA GLY A 190 30.39 11.85 3.98
C GLY A 190 31.56 10.90 4.27
N ASP A 191 31.43 10.00 5.25
CA ASP A 191 32.45 8.98 5.54
C ASP A 191 32.18 7.69 4.73
N PRO A 192 33.07 7.31 3.79
CA PRO A 192 32.87 6.15 2.91
C PRO A 192 32.64 4.83 3.62
N LYS A 193 33.06 4.69 4.89
CA LYS A 193 32.83 3.46 5.67
C LYS A 193 31.34 3.18 5.91
N TYR A 194 30.49 4.20 5.83
CA TYR A 194 29.04 4.09 6.01
C TYR A 194 28.26 4.07 4.68
N ALA A 195 28.94 3.97 3.53
CA ALA A 195 28.29 3.98 2.22
C ALA A 195 27.25 2.86 2.03
N GLY A 196 27.37 1.75 2.77
CA GLY A 196 26.37 0.68 2.77
C GLY A 196 24.99 1.10 3.27
N LEU A 197 24.92 2.14 4.14
CA LEU A 197 23.70 2.76 4.63
C LEU A 197 23.36 4.02 3.82
N TYR A 198 24.31 4.95 3.70
CA TYR A 198 24.06 6.27 3.14
C TYR A 198 24.05 6.34 1.61
N GLY A 199 24.36 5.23 0.96
CA GLY A 199 24.43 5.16 -0.50
C GLY A 199 25.79 5.58 -1.08
N PRO A 200 25.89 5.62 -2.42
CA PRO A 200 27.13 5.98 -3.11
C PRO A 200 27.46 7.47 -2.93
N TYR A 201 28.72 7.84 -3.20
CA TYR A 201 29.07 9.24 -3.33
C TYR A 201 28.27 9.91 -4.45
N VAL A 202 27.58 10.98 -4.11
CA VAL A 202 26.83 11.82 -5.06
C VAL A 202 27.29 13.27 -4.92
N PRO A 203 27.72 13.94 -6.01
CA PRO A 203 28.20 15.32 -5.94
C PRO A 203 27.15 16.29 -5.40
N LYS A 204 27.60 17.36 -4.72
CA LYS A 204 26.71 18.43 -4.24
C LYS A 204 25.85 18.99 -5.37
N GLY A 205 24.54 19.10 -5.17
CA GLY A 205 23.61 19.66 -6.14
C GLY A 205 23.16 18.71 -7.25
N SER A 206 23.51 17.41 -7.17
CA SER A 206 23.02 16.40 -8.13
C SER A 206 21.52 16.13 -8.04
N PHE A 207 20.90 16.44 -6.92
CA PHE A 207 19.47 16.34 -6.71
C PHE A 207 19.00 17.44 -5.75
N LYS A 208 17.92 18.10 -6.11
CA LYS A 208 17.20 19.02 -5.22
C LYS A 208 15.77 18.51 -5.07
N MET A 209 15.32 18.42 -3.82
CA MET A 209 13.94 18.12 -3.51
C MET A 209 13.01 19.07 -4.26
N GLY A 210 11.97 18.52 -4.91
CA GLY A 210 11.03 19.30 -5.75
C GLY A 210 11.47 19.51 -7.19
N GLU A 211 12.71 19.21 -7.58
CA GLU A 211 13.11 19.20 -8.98
C GLU A 211 12.49 18.00 -9.72
N LYS A 212 11.97 18.27 -10.93
CA LYS A 212 11.31 17.24 -11.75
C LYS A 212 12.30 16.23 -12.33
N VAL A 213 13.57 16.61 -12.50
CA VAL A 213 14.61 15.79 -13.12
C VAL A 213 15.91 15.98 -12.32
N PRO A 214 16.52 14.90 -11.80
CA PRO A 214 17.84 15.00 -11.18
C PRO A 214 18.90 15.40 -12.23
N THR A 215 19.90 16.16 -11.81
CA THR A 215 21.04 16.52 -12.67
C THR A 215 22.06 15.39 -12.83
N ALA A 216 21.98 14.36 -11.97
CA ALA A 216 22.73 13.11 -12.09
C ALA A 216 21.80 11.92 -11.81
N TYR A 217 21.95 10.85 -12.59
CA TYR A 217 21.23 9.60 -12.43
C TYR A 217 22.11 8.53 -11.79
N PRO A 218 21.52 7.53 -11.11
CA PRO A 218 22.23 6.37 -10.62
C PRO A 218 23.03 5.68 -11.73
N ASP A 219 24.25 5.26 -11.41
CA ASP A 219 25.06 4.43 -12.29
C ASP A 219 24.51 2.98 -12.37
N ASP A 220 25.07 2.17 -13.27
CA ASP A 220 24.68 0.77 -13.42
C ASP A 220 24.88 -0.05 -12.15
N LYS A 221 25.86 0.30 -11.31
CA LYS A 221 26.11 -0.40 -10.05
C LYS A 221 24.96 -0.19 -9.05
N PHE A 222 24.51 1.05 -8.86
CA PHE A 222 23.36 1.34 -7.99
C PHE A 222 22.07 0.73 -8.53
N ASN A 223 21.84 0.83 -9.84
CA ASN A 223 20.69 0.23 -10.48
C ASN A 223 20.67 -1.30 -10.31
N GLN A 224 21.83 -1.96 -10.46
CA GLN A 224 21.94 -3.41 -10.25
C GLN A 224 21.71 -3.79 -8.79
N GLU A 225 22.27 -3.05 -7.84
CA GLU A 225 22.05 -3.29 -6.40
C GLU A 225 20.58 -3.09 -6.01
N TRP A 226 19.88 -2.11 -6.60
CA TRP A 226 18.44 -1.94 -6.44
C TRP A 226 17.67 -3.18 -6.91
N LEU A 227 18.03 -3.72 -8.09
CA LEU A 227 17.40 -4.93 -8.64
C LEU A 227 17.73 -6.17 -7.82
N ASP A 228 18.98 -6.35 -7.41
CA ASP A 228 19.44 -7.52 -6.64
C ASP A 228 18.73 -7.62 -5.28
N ARG A 229 18.53 -6.50 -4.58
CA ARG A 229 17.78 -6.45 -3.32
C ARG A 229 16.30 -6.81 -3.53
N LEU A 230 15.68 -6.39 -4.62
CA LEU A 230 14.32 -6.79 -4.96
C LEU A 230 14.23 -8.28 -5.30
N ASN A 231 15.20 -8.82 -6.03
CA ASN A 231 15.28 -10.25 -6.30
C ASN A 231 15.43 -11.04 -4.98
N GLU A 232 16.30 -10.59 -4.05
CA GLU A 232 16.44 -11.19 -2.74
C GLU A 232 15.11 -11.19 -1.95
N LEU A 233 14.37 -10.09 -1.97
CA LEU A 233 13.04 -10.00 -1.33
C LEU A 233 12.03 -10.96 -1.98
N MET A 234 12.03 -11.06 -3.30
CA MET A 234 11.17 -11.98 -4.03
C MET A 234 11.50 -13.44 -3.72
N ASP A 235 12.79 -13.80 -3.74
CA ASP A 235 13.23 -15.16 -3.51
C ASP A 235 13.02 -15.64 -2.07
N LYS A 236 13.20 -14.74 -1.08
CA LYS A 236 13.06 -15.09 0.33
C LYS A 236 11.60 -15.08 0.82
N TYR A 237 10.75 -14.19 0.28
CA TYR A 237 9.45 -13.92 0.89
C TYR A 237 8.26 -14.09 -0.05
N GLU A 238 8.47 -14.25 -1.34
CA GLU A 238 7.43 -14.44 -2.35
C GLU A 238 6.21 -13.53 -2.16
N PRO A 239 6.35 -12.20 -2.17
CA PRO A 239 5.23 -11.28 -1.93
C PRO A 239 4.14 -11.42 -2.98
N ASP A 240 2.87 -11.22 -2.56
CA ASP A 240 1.74 -11.17 -3.49
C ASP A 240 1.65 -9.80 -4.17
N ILE A 241 2.14 -8.76 -3.48
CA ILE A 241 2.12 -7.37 -3.95
C ILE A 241 3.48 -6.72 -3.69
N ILE A 242 4.01 -6.02 -4.70
CA ILE A 242 5.15 -5.10 -4.52
C ILE A 242 4.69 -3.70 -4.91
N TRP A 243 4.86 -2.77 -3.97
CA TRP A 243 4.49 -1.38 -4.13
C TRP A 243 5.74 -0.48 -4.15
N PHE A 244 5.73 0.52 -5.02
CA PHE A 244 6.77 1.53 -5.12
C PHE A 244 6.25 2.92 -4.87
N ASP A 245 7.07 3.70 -4.19
CA ASP A 245 6.89 5.15 -4.10
C ASP A 245 7.21 5.85 -5.43
N ASN A 246 6.85 7.12 -5.53
CA ASN A 246 7.07 7.94 -6.71
C ASN A 246 8.56 8.12 -7.07
N LYS A 247 8.83 8.60 -8.29
CA LYS A 247 10.19 8.82 -8.84
C LYS A 247 11.05 7.57 -9.01
N MET A 248 10.47 6.39 -9.06
CA MET A 248 11.21 5.17 -9.42
C MET A 248 11.83 5.28 -10.83
N ASN A 249 11.38 6.21 -11.66
CA ASN A 249 11.95 6.50 -12.98
C ASN A 249 13.39 7.04 -12.96
N ILE A 250 13.98 7.34 -11.79
CA ILE A 250 15.43 7.59 -11.66
C ILE A 250 16.23 6.31 -11.87
N ILE A 251 15.66 5.13 -11.58
CA ILE A 251 16.23 3.83 -11.91
C ILE A 251 16.15 3.61 -13.42
N GLY A 252 17.26 3.19 -14.01
CA GLY A 252 17.36 2.95 -15.45
C GLY A 252 16.22 2.06 -15.96
N GLU A 253 15.62 2.42 -17.09
CA GLU A 253 14.45 1.74 -17.65
C GLU A 253 14.65 0.23 -17.82
N LYS A 254 15.85 -0.17 -18.27
CA LYS A 254 16.27 -1.58 -18.37
C LYS A 254 16.04 -2.34 -17.05
N TYR A 255 16.42 -1.75 -15.92
CA TYR A 255 16.34 -2.41 -14.61
C TYR A 255 14.90 -2.50 -14.11
N ARG A 256 14.07 -1.49 -14.39
CA ARG A 256 12.62 -1.51 -14.09
C ARG A 256 11.89 -2.59 -14.89
N MET A 257 12.24 -2.75 -16.17
CA MET A 257 11.68 -3.83 -17.01
C MET A 257 12.17 -5.21 -16.56
N LEU A 258 13.46 -5.37 -16.21
CA LEU A 258 14.01 -6.61 -15.66
C LEU A 258 13.31 -7.00 -14.35
N PHE A 259 13.15 -6.06 -13.42
CA PHE A 259 12.44 -6.30 -12.18
C PHE A 259 11.02 -6.83 -12.44
N LEU A 260 10.26 -6.13 -13.28
CA LEU A 260 8.85 -6.48 -13.51
C LEU A 260 8.71 -7.83 -14.22
N ALA A 261 9.60 -8.13 -15.20
CA ALA A 261 9.66 -9.44 -15.83
C ALA A 261 10.01 -10.55 -14.83
N ASN A 262 11.03 -10.34 -13.98
CA ASN A 262 11.41 -11.28 -12.93
C ASN A 262 10.23 -11.53 -11.96
N PHE A 263 9.55 -10.49 -11.53
CA PHE A 263 8.44 -10.62 -10.60
C PHE A 263 7.28 -11.44 -11.18
N TYR A 264 6.89 -11.16 -12.41
CA TYR A 264 5.81 -11.88 -13.07
C TYR A 264 6.17 -13.32 -13.43
N ASN A 265 7.42 -13.56 -13.88
CA ASN A 265 7.90 -14.90 -14.16
C ASN A 265 8.10 -15.75 -12.90
N ASN A 266 8.52 -15.15 -11.78
CA ASN A 266 8.60 -15.82 -10.49
C ASN A 266 7.20 -16.18 -9.96
N ALA A 267 6.19 -15.33 -10.16
CA ALA A 267 4.81 -15.63 -9.80
C ALA A 267 4.30 -16.92 -10.48
N GLU A 268 4.62 -17.12 -11.76
CA GLU A 268 4.31 -18.37 -12.48
C GLU A 268 4.99 -19.59 -11.82
N LYS A 269 6.26 -19.46 -11.40
CA LYS A 269 7.00 -20.52 -10.69
C LYS A 269 6.38 -20.80 -9.31
N TRP A 270 5.90 -19.77 -8.60
CA TRP A 270 5.23 -19.89 -7.30
C TRP A 270 3.80 -20.42 -7.42
N GLY A 271 3.25 -20.53 -8.64
CA GLY A 271 1.88 -20.97 -8.89
C GLY A 271 0.83 -19.98 -8.39
N LYS A 272 1.12 -18.68 -8.42
CA LYS A 272 0.22 -17.62 -7.98
C LYS A 272 0.22 -16.41 -8.90
N GLU A 273 -0.82 -15.58 -8.81
CA GLU A 273 -0.91 -14.28 -9.44
C GLU A 273 -0.40 -13.21 -8.48
N VAL A 274 0.27 -12.19 -9.01
CA VAL A 274 0.85 -11.10 -8.23
C VAL A 274 0.48 -9.74 -8.79
N VAL A 275 0.65 -8.69 -7.99
CA VAL A 275 0.40 -7.31 -8.38
C VAL A 275 1.62 -6.45 -8.10
N CYS A 276 2.03 -5.65 -9.08
CA CYS A 276 2.96 -4.55 -8.90
C CYS A 276 2.19 -3.24 -9.00
N THR A 277 2.56 -2.24 -8.19
CA THR A 277 2.00 -0.89 -8.29
C THR A 277 3.07 0.14 -8.61
N TYR A 278 2.69 1.24 -9.24
CA TYR A 278 3.60 2.32 -9.62
C TYR A 278 2.90 3.67 -9.58
N LYS A 279 3.65 4.74 -9.42
CA LYS A 279 3.14 6.11 -9.44
C LYS A 279 3.50 6.84 -10.74
N ALA A 280 2.66 7.76 -11.13
CA ALA A 280 2.85 8.67 -12.26
C ALA A 280 3.25 7.96 -13.58
N LYS A 281 4.48 8.18 -14.07
CA LYS A 281 5.04 7.61 -15.31
C LYS A 281 6.24 6.70 -15.02
N ASP A 282 6.30 6.14 -13.83
CA ASP A 282 7.45 5.33 -13.40
C ASP A 282 7.51 3.97 -14.12
N MET A 283 6.36 3.48 -14.59
CA MET A 283 6.24 2.30 -15.47
C MET A 283 5.35 2.63 -16.67
N ALA A 284 5.35 1.76 -17.67
CA ALA A 284 4.45 1.90 -18.81
C ALA A 284 2.99 1.61 -18.40
N GLU A 285 2.06 2.42 -18.87
CA GLU A 285 0.64 2.21 -18.64
C GLU A 285 0.19 0.82 -19.10
N GLY A 286 -0.59 0.13 -18.26
CA GLY A 286 -1.06 -1.24 -18.49
C GLY A 286 -0.08 -2.33 -18.08
N SER A 287 1.18 -2.01 -17.71
CA SER A 287 2.14 -3.03 -17.25
C SER A 287 2.04 -3.35 -15.76
N ALA A 288 1.34 -2.53 -14.97
CA ALA A 288 1.14 -2.66 -13.53
C ALA A 288 -0.07 -1.80 -13.10
N VAL A 289 -0.40 -1.78 -11.81
CA VAL A 289 -1.51 -1.01 -11.25
C VAL A 289 -1.05 0.41 -10.90
N LEU A 290 -1.75 1.42 -11.40
CA LEU A 290 -1.49 2.82 -11.08
C LEU A 290 -1.86 3.12 -9.62
N ASP A 291 -0.99 3.82 -8.92
CA ASP A 291 -1.19 4.30 -7.56
C ASP A 291 -1.15 5.83 -7.48
N LEU A 292 -1.97 6.38 -6.60
CA LEU A 292 -2.04 7.82 -6.28
C LEU A 292 -1.66 8.04 -4.82
N GLU A 293 -0.91 9.09 -4.54
CA GLU A 293 -0.50 9.40 -3.17
C GLU A 293 -1.40 10.45 -2.54
N ARG A 294 -2.01 10.12 -1.38
CA ARG A 294 -2.93 10.99 -0.63
C ARG A 294 -3.89 11.73 -1.56
N SER A 295 -4.53 10.99 -2.45
CA SER A 295 -5.40 11.52 -3.49
C SER A 295 -6.46 10.50 -3.87
N ARG A 296 -7.45 10.92 -4.63
CA ARG A 296 -8.45 10.02 -5.24
C ARG A 296 -8.87 10.57 -6.59
N MET A 297 -9.31 9.67 -7.46
CA MET A 297 -9.86 10.05 -8.75
C MET A 297 -11.15 10.84 -8.56
N SER A 298 -11.36 11.89 -9.34
CA SER A 298 -12.62 12.63 -9.36
C SER A 298 -13.74 11.84 -10.05
N GLU A 299 -13.37 10.97 -11.00
CA GLU A 299 -14.30 10.20 -11.82
C GLU A 299 -13.95 8.70 -11.78
N MET A 300 -14.93 7.87 -12.13
CA MET A 300 -14.77 6.43 -12.28
C MET A 300 -13.75 6.10 -13.38
N LYS A 301 -12.89 5.12 -13.15
CA LYS A 301 -11.90 4.65 -14.12
C LYS A 301 -12.25 3.26 -14.66
N PRO A 302 -12.01 3.00 -15.96
CA PRO A 302 -12.25 1.68 -16.55
C PRO A 302 -11.24 0.62 -16.12
N PHE A 303 -10.14 1.01 -15.47
CA PHE A 303 -9.09 0.14 -14.96
C PHE A 303 -9.01 0.21 -13.43
N PRO A 304 -8.58 -0.87 -12.74
CA PRO A 304 -8.36 -0.83 -11.30
C PRO A 304 -7.13 0.03 -10.97
N TRP A 305 -7.21 0.75 -9.87
CA TRP A 305 -6.15 1.62 -9.37
C TRP A 305 -6.03 1.52 -7.84
N LEU A 306 -4.94 2.02 -7.31
CA LEU A 306 -4.67 2.07 -5.88
C LEU A 306 -4.54 3.53 -5.45
N THR A 307 -4.82 3.82 -4.20
CA THR A 307 -4.34 5.02 -3.53
C THR A 307 -3.79 4.66 -2.18
N ASP A 308 -2.63 5.21 -1.85
CA ASP A 308 -2.09 5.15 -0.51
C ASP A 308 -2.39 6.43 0.25
N ASP A 309 -2.78 6.28 1.51
CA ASP A 309 -3.02 7.39 2.42
C ASP A 309 -2.61 7.03 3.85
N SER A 310 -2.33 8.03 4.69
CA SER A 310 -1.96 7.81 6.08
C SER A 310 -3.13 8.08 7.01
N ILE A 311 -3.22 7.31 8.09
CA ILE A 311 -4.14 7.54 9.21
C ILE A 311 -3.88 8.89 9.90
N ASP A 312 -2.67 9.42 9.73
CA ASP A 312 -2.21 10.70 10.26
C ASP A 312 -2.15 11.76 9.15
N TRP A 313 -2.61 12.98 9.44
CA TRP A 313 -2.55 14.11 8.51
C TRP A 313 -1.13 14.59 8.23
N ASP A 314 -0.22 14.49 9.20
CA ASP A 314 1.04 15.22 9.21
C ASP A 314 2.26 14.37 8.82
N SER A 315 2.16 13.04 8.96
CA SER A 315 3.31 12.14 8.78
C SER A 315 2.91 10.76 8.27
N TRP A 316 3.87 10.06 7.69
CA TRP A 316 3.76 8.63 7.38
C TRP A 316 4.25 7.77 8.54
N CYS A 317 5.32 8.17 9.25
CA CYS A 317 5.81 7.49 10.44
C CYS A 317 5.25 8.11 11.73
N TYR A 318 5.55 7.48 12.87
CA TYR A 318 5.16 8.00 14.18
C TYR A 318 5.78 9.37 14.46
N ILE A 319 4.95 10.29 14.95
CA ILE A 319 5.34 11.60 15.52
C ILE A 319 4.59 11.85 16.82
N ASP A 320 5.22 12.56 17.77
CA ASP A 320 4.61 12.82 19.08
C ASP A 320 3.35 13.71 19.02
N ALA A 321 3.27 14.59 18.03
CA ALA A 321 2.16 15.54 17.86
C ALA A 321 1.24 15.16 16.69
N ALA A 322 0.98 13.86 16.48
CA ALA A 322 0.15 13.34 15.40
C ALA A 322 -1.29 13.87 15.44
N ARG A 323 -1.80 14.30 14.29
CA ARG A 323 -3.21 14.65 14.09
C ARG A 323 -3.89 13.55 13.29
N TYR A 324 -4.58 12.68 13.98
CA TYR A 324 -5.25 11.54 13.34
C TYR A 324 -6.51 11.97 12.57
N LYS A 325 -6.73 11.37 11.42
CA LYS A 325 -8.00 11.45 10.69
C LYS A 325 -9.11 10.81 11.51
N THR A 326 -10.33 11.31 11.36
CA THR A 326 -11.50 10.66 11.97
C THR A 326 -11.81 9.34 11.28
N THR A 327 -12.44 8.41 11.99
CA THR A 327 -12.90 7.14 11.39
C THR A 327 -13.90 7.37 10.28
N ASN A 328 -14.80 8.35 10.44
CA ASN A 328 -15.73 8.75 9.39
C ASN A 328 -15.00 9.11 8.09
N ARG A 329 -13.98 10.00 8.20
CA ARG A 329 -13.16 10.39 7.03
C ARG A 329 -12.50 9.22 6.33
N LEU A 330 -11.98 8.25 7.09
CA LEU A 330 -11.32 7.06 6.55
C LEU A 330 -12.30 6.13 5.83
N ILE A 331 -13.52 5.99 6.36
CA ILE A 331 -14.58 5.18 5.75
C ILE A 331 -15.10 5.85 4.48
N ASP A 332 -15.40 7.16 4.52
CA ASP A 332 -15.85 7.92 3.35
C ASP A 332 -14.81 7.88 2.22
N PHE A 333 -13.53 7.98 2.58
CA PHE A 333 -12.43 7.83 1.62
C PHE A 333 -12.43 6.45 0.98
N LEU A 334 -12.55 5.38 1.77
CA LEU A 334 -12.62 4.01 1.25
C LEU A 334 -13.82 3.80 0.33
N VAL A 335 -15.00 4.25 0.74
CA VAL A 335 -16.24 4.11 -0.04
C VAL A 335 -16.14 4.85 -1.37
N ASP A 336 -15.67 6.10 -1.34
CA ASP A 336 -15.50 6.91 -2.55
C ASP A 336 -14.50 6.29 -3.53
N VAL A 337 -13.35 5.81 -3.05
CA VAL A 337 -12.32 5.14 -3.86
C VAL A 337 -12.88 3.86 -4.50
N VAL A 338 -13.56 3.03 -3.72
CA VAL A 338 -14.13 1.75 -4.21
C VAL A 338 -15.20 1.97 -5.26
N SER A 339 -16.06 2.99 -5.11
CA SER A 339 -17.10 3.33 -6.08
C SER A 339 -16.54 3.72 -7.45
N LYS A 340 -15.25 4.13 -7.51
CA LYS A 340 -14.54 4.58 -8.71
C LYS A 340 -13.54 3.57 -9.26
N ASN A 341 -13.67 2.28 -8.87
CA ASN A 341 -12.80 1.16 -9.25
C ASN A 341 -11.42 1.15 -8.57
N GLY A 342 -11.28 1.81 -7.44
CA GLY A 342 -10.04 1.88 -6.67
C GLY A 342 -9.97 0.89 -5.51
N ALA A 343 -8.77 0.80 -4.94
CA ALA A 343 -8.47 0.17 -3.66
C ALA A 343 -7.68 1.14 -2.78
N VAL A 344 -7.72 0.96 -1.47
CA VAL A 344 -7.02 1.79 -0.49
C VAL A 344 -5.92 1.00 0.18
N LEU A 345 -4.73 1.59 0.26
CA LEU A 345 -3.61 1.14 1.09
C LEU A 345 -3.41 2.15 2.22
N LEU A 346 -3.90 1.82 3.41
CA LEU A 346 -3.84 2.71 4.57
C LEU A 346 -2.54 2.51 5.34
N ASN A 347 -1.76 3.59 5.45
CA ASN A 347 -0.56 3.61 6.27
C ASN A 347 -0.89 3.83 7.75
N ILE A 348 -0.21 3.09 8.61
CA ILE A 348 -0.18 3.32 10.05
C ILE A 348 1.24 3.64 10.52
N ASN A 349 1.36 4.18 11.72
CA ASN A 349 2.57 4.81 12.24
C ASN A 349 3.00 4.24 13.61
N PRO A 350 3.59 3.02 13.67
CA PRO A 350 4.06 2.45 14.93
C PRO A 350 5.23 3.23 15.54
N LYS A 351 5.32 3.24 16.88
CA LYS A 351 6.46 3.77 17.62
C LYS A 351 7.70 2.91 17.42
N ALA A 352 8.88 3.48 17.59
CA ALA A 352 10.16 2.78 17.41
C ALA A 352 10.29 1.50 18.27
N ASN A 353 9.63 1.44 19.42
CA ASN A 353 9.59 0.26 20.29
C ASN A 353 8.63 -0.84 19.80
N GLY A 354 7.86 -0.62 18.72
CA GLY A 354 6.90 -1.59 18.20
C GLY A 354 5.50 -1.49 18.78
N GLU A 355 5.19 -0.43 19.53
CA GLU A 355 3.83 -0.16 19.99
C GLU A 355 3.03 0.56 18.90
N ILE A 356 1.87 0.02 18.53
CA ILE A 356 0.90 0.78 17.71
C ILE A 356 0.15 1.74 18.64
N PRO A 357 0.08 3.06 18.32
CA PRO A 357 -0.65 4.03 19.14
C PRO A 357 -2.10 3.64 19.38
N SER A 358 -2.64 3.98 20.55
CA SER A 358 -4.04 3.74 20.94
C SER A 358 -5.02 4.34 19.94
N GLU A 359 -4.74 5.56 19.48
CA GLU A 359 -5.54 6.31 18.52
C GLU A 359 -5.60 5.62 17.14
N THR A 360 -4.49 5.01 16.74
CA THR A 360 -4.43 4.17 15.54
C THR A 360 -5.27 2.90 15.71
N LYS A 361 -5.10 2.18 16.84
CA LYS A 361 -5.85 0.96 17.13
C LYS A 361 -7.35 1.20 17.16
N GLU A 362 -7.78 2.28 17.82
CA GLU A 362 -9.20 2.65 17.91
C GLU A 362 -9.82 2.82 16.53
N ARG A 363 -9.21 3.61 15.65
CA ARG A 363 -9.71 3.87 14.29
C ARG A 363 -9.76 2.60 13.44
N LEU A 364 -8.72 1.77 13.51
CA LEU A 364 -8.69 0.50 12.81
C LEU A 364 -9.82 -0.43 13.26
N LEU A 365 -10.07 -0.55 14.56
CA LEU A 365 -11.14 -1.38 15.10
C LEU A 365 -12.52 -0.83 14.74
N GLN A 366 -12.72 0.48 14.77
CA GLN A 366 -13.96 1.13 14.33
C GLN A 366 -14.22 0.91 12.82
N MET A 367 -13.18 1.05 11.97
CA MET A 367 -13.29 0.69 10.55
C MET A 367 -13.67 -0.78 10.37
N GLY A 368 -13.05 -1.68 11.15
CA GLY A 368 -13.35 -3.10 11.13
C GLY A 368 -14.76 -3.43 11.54
N GLN A 369 -15.31 -2.77 12.56
CA GLN A 369 -16.70 -2.91 12.97
C GLN A 369 -17.67 -2.49 11.84
N TRP A 370 -17.40 -1.35 11.21
CA TRP A 370 -18.18 -0.88 10.07
C TRP A 370 -18.10 -1.84 8.88
N LEU A 371 -16.90 -2.33 8.53
CA LEU A 371 -16.69 -3.29 7.44
C LEU A 371 -17.29 -4.67 7.71
N LYS A 372 -17.37 -5.10 8.97
CA LYS A 372 -18.05 -6.33 9.35
C LYS A 372 -19.53 -6.27 9.05
N LEU A 373 -20.17 -5.12 9.21
CA LEU A 373 -21.57 -4.88 8.92
C LEU A 373 -21.82 -4.63 7.43
N ASN A 374 -21.00 -3.76 6.82
CA ASN A 374 -21.24 -3.16 5.51
C ASN A 374 -20.31 -3.70 4.40
N GLY A 375 -19.40 -4.62 4.72
CA GLY A 375 -18.39 -5.12 3.78
C GLY A 375 -18.95 -5.84 2.54
N GLU A 376 -20.20 -6.28 2.57
CA GLU A 376 -20.91 -6.82 1.40
C GLU A 376 -20.96 -5.81 0.25
N ALA A 377 -21.08 -4.51 0.57
CA ALA A 377 -21.11 -3.41 -0.38
C ALA A 377 -19.70 -2.91 -0.79
N ILE A 378 -18.64 -3.49 -0.21
CA ILE A 378 -17.24 -3.10 -0.46
C ILE A 378 -16.49 -4.24 -1.16
N TYR A 379 -16.34 -5.40 -0.51
CA TYR A 379 -15.53 -6.50 -1.01
C TYR A 379 -16.20 -7.29 -2.12
N GLY A 380 -15.43 -7.60 -3.17
CA GLY A 380 -15.92 -8.32 -4.33
C GLY A 380 -16.91 -7.52 -5.18
N THR A 381 -17.02 -6.20 -4.94
CA THR A 381 -17.88 -5.32 -5.73
C THR A 381 -17.16 -4.82 -6.99
N ARG A 382 -17.95 -4.33 -7.92
CA ARG A 382 -17.54 -3.61 -9.12
C ARG A 382 -18.22 -2.25 -9.14
N THR A 383 -17.72 -1.37 -10.00
CA THR A 383 -18.39 -0.09 -10.28
C THR A 383 -19.77 -0.33 -10.87
N TRP A 384 -20.69 0.55 -10.51
CA TRP A 384 -22.00 0.60 -11.18
C TRP A 384 -21.93 1.52 -12.40
N ASN A 385 -23.07 1.84 -13.03
CA ASN A 385 -23.15 2.71 -14.20
C ASN A 385 -22.67 4.15 -13.92
N VAL A 386 -22.83 4.61 -12.68
CA VAL A 386 -22.30 5.87 -12.15
C VAL A 386 -21.67 5.59 -10.78
N TYR A 387 -20.61 6.32 -10.43
CA TYR A 387 -19.94 6.10 -9.15
C TYR A 387 -20.70 6.68 -7.96
N GLY A 388 -21.53 7.69 -8.19
CA GLY A 388 -22.23 8.38 -7.12
C GLY A 388 -22.89 9.68 -7.54
N GLU A 389 -23.44 10.37 -6.55
CA GLU A 389 -24.03 11.70 -6.66
C GLU A 389 -23.77 12.50 -5.38
N GLY A 390 -24.04 13.79 -5.39
CA GLY A 390 -23.94 14.66 -4.23
C GLY A 390 -23.19 15.96 -4.48
N PRO A 391 -23.15 16.85 -3.48
CA PRO A 391 -22.52 18.17 -3.60
C PRO A 391 -20.98 18.11 -3.51
N GLN A 392 -20.39 17.08 -2.89
CA GLN A 392 -18.95 16.98 -2.72
C GLN A 392 -18.20 16.94 -4.04
N LYS A 393 -17.23 17.82 -4.22
CA LYS A 393 -16.32 17.84 -5.37
C LYS A 393 -14.95 17.35 -4.97
N ILE A 394 -14.47 16.32 -5.65
CA ILE A 394 -13.16 15.74 -5.36
C ILE A 394 -12.08 16.50 -6.14
N VAL A 395 -11.07 16.95 -5.41
CA VAL A 395 -9.86 17.57 -5.97
C VAL A 395 -8.83 16.49 -6.19
N GLU A 396 -8.57 16.17 -7.48
CA GLU A 396 -7.49 15.25 -7.87
C GLU A 396 -6.10 15.90 -7.75
N GLY A 397 -5.08 15.07 -7.72
CA GLY A 397 -3.68 15.45 -7.79
C GLY A 397 -2.87 14.98 -6.59
N HIS A 398 -1.56 14.94 -6.76
CA HIS A 398 -0.64 14.49 -5.72
C HIS A 398 -0.85 15.26 -4.40
N LEU A 399 -0.99 14.53 -3.29
CA LEU A 399 -1.22 15.08 -1.95
C LEU A 399 -2.48 15.98 -1.86
N SER A 400 -3.54 15.70 -2.61
CA SER A 400 -4.73 16.57 -2.64
C SER A 400 -5.81 16.21 -1.61
N GLU A 401 -5.67 15.12 -0.86
CA GLU A 401 -6.71 14.64 0.05
C GLU A 401 -7.12 15.69 1.11
N PHE A 402 -6.19 16.49 1.59
CA PHE A 402 -6.48 17.56 2.55
C PHE A 402 -7.33 18.72 1.98
N LYS A 403 -7.50 18.81 0.64
CA LYS A 403 -8.34 19.81 -0.03
C LYS A 403 -9.80 19.37 -0.15
N ASN A 404 -10.08 18.11 0.12
CA ASN A 404 -11.42 17.57 0.01
C ASN A 404 -12.20 17.82 1.30
N SER A 405 -13.43 18.37 1.16
CA SER A 405 -14.35 18.60 2.27
C SER A 405 -14.85 17.29 2.89
N GLU A 406 -15.37 17.34 4.10
CA GLU A 406 -16.17 16.26 4.66
C GLU A 406 -17.41 16.02 3.80
N ALA A 407 -17.88 14.77 3.77
CA ALA A 407 -19.11 14.41 3.06
C ALA A 407 -20.36 14.78 3.88
N VAL A 408 -21.49 14.81 3.20
CA VAL A 408 -22.81 15.01 3.79
C VAL A 408 -23.76 13.89 3.36
N ALA A 409 -24.94 13.79 3.96
CA ALA A 409 -25.90 12.71 3.67
C ALA A 409 -26.30 12.60 2.19
N GLN A 410 -26.28 13.74 1.45
CA GLN A 410 -26.57 13.77 0.02
C GLN A 410 -25.41 13.28 -0.86
N ASP A 411 -24.22 13.08 -0.29
CA ASP A 411 -23.11 12.42 -0.97
C ASP A 411 -23.31 10.91 -0.92
N ILE A 412 -23.71 10.35 -2.05
CA ILE A 412 -24.05 8.93 -2.19
C ILE A 412 -23.05 8.30 -3.15
N ARG A 413 -22.59 7.10 -2.82
CA ARG A 413 -21.71 6.30 -3.69
C ARG A 413 -22.38 4.98 -4.04
N PHE A 414 -22.12 4.51 -5.26
CA PHE A 414 -22.71 3.28 -5.78
C PHE A 414 -21.66 2.20 -6.01
N THR A 415 -22.02 0.98 -5.61
CA THR A 415 -21.29 -0.24 -5.96
C THR A 415 -22.28 -1.30 -6.38
N GLN A 416 -21.80 -2.34 -7.08
CA GLN A 416 -22.62 -3.49 -7.43
C GLN A 416 -21.88 -4.81 -7.21
N LYS A 417 -22.66 -5.86 -6.91
CA LYS A 417 -22.14 -7.22 -6.78
C LYS A 417 -23.20 -8.22 -7.23
N ASN A 418 -22.88 -9.03 -8.23
CA ASN A 418 -23.78 -10.07 -8.75
C ASN A 418 -25.19 -9.55 -9.12
N GLY A 419 -25.26 -8.37 -9.70
CA GLY A 419 -26.53 -7.72 -10.07
C GLY A 419 -27.21 -6.92 -8.95
N GLN A 420 -26.73 -7.06 -7.70
CA GLN A 420 -27.23 -6.31 -6.55
C GLN A 420 -26.64 -4.90 -6.54
N LEU A 421 -27.48 -3.87 -6.48
CA LEU A 421 -27.07 -2.47 -6.31
C LEU A 421 -26.98 -2.12 -4.82
N TYR A 422 -25.89 -1.43 -4.47
CA TYR A 422 -25.72 -0.78 -3.18
C TYR A 422 -25.59 0.73 -3.38
N ALA A 423 -26.38 1.49 -2.61
CA ALA A 423 -26.29 2.95 -2.50
C ALA A 423 -25.80 3.29 -1.09
N ILE A 424 -24.65 3.93 -0.98
CA ILE A 424 -23.98 4.19 0.29
C ILE A 424 -24.06 5.70 0.56
N ALA A 425 -24.92 6.10 1.53
CA ALA A 425 -25.00 7.47 2.03
C ALA A 425 -23.83 7.73 2.98
N LEU A 426 -23.06 8.79 2.73
CA LEU A 426 -21.84 9.06 3.49
C LEU A 426 -22.11 9.75 4.84
N ASP A 427 -23.35 10.14 5.10
CA ASP A 427 -23.81 10.61 6.40
C ASP A 427 -25.30 10.31 6.56
N TRP A 428 -25.82 10.52 7.77
CA TRP A 428 -27.23 10.32 8.12
C TRP A 428 -28.07 11.55 7.77
N PRO A 429 -29.18 11.40 7.01
CA PRO A 429 -30.06 12.52 6.72
C PRO A 429 -30.76 13.03 7.99
N GLU A 430 -30.65 14.33 8.27
CA GLU A 430 -31.20 14.96 9.49
C GLU A 430 -32.73 14.82 9.62
N ASP A 431 -33.44 14.87 8.48
CA ASP A 431 -34.90 14.72 8.40
C ASP A 431 -35.35 13.26 8.29
N GLY A 432 -34.42 12.30 8.36
CA GLY A 432 -34.69 10.87 8.25
C GLY A 432 -35.08 10.42 6.84
N LYS A 433 -34.87 11.24 5.80
CA LYS A 433 -35.19 10.91 4.42
C LYS A 433 -34.01 11.16 3.48
N LEU A 434 -33.66 10.14 2.69
CA LEU A 434 -32.66 10.23 1.66
C LEU A 434 -33.29 10.23 0.28
N THR A 435 -32.98 11.23 -0.55
CA THR A 435 -33.40 11.27 -1.95
C THR A 435 -32.23 10.92 -2.85
N ILE A 436 -32.32 9.80 -3.55
CA ILE A 436 -31.34 9.34 -4.54
C ILE A 436 -31.79 9.78 -5.91
N LYS A 437 -31.25 10.90 -6.38
CA LYS A 437 -31.68 11.57 -7.64
C LYS A 437 -31.39 10.74 -8.89
N THR A 438 -30.27 10.02 -8.89
CA THR A 438 -29.88 9.09 -9.96
C THR A 438 -30.96 8.03 -10.23
N LEU A 439 -31.73 7.64 -9.21
CA LEU A 439 -32.76 6.60 -9.27
C LEU A 439 -34.20 7.18 -9.41
N LYS A 440 -34.33 8.35 -10.03
CA LYS A 440 -35.64 8.93 -10.33
C LYS A 440 -36.48 8.07 -11.28
N LYS A 441 -37.78 8.32 -11.34
CA LYS A 441 -38.69 7.67 -12.27
C LYS A 441 -38.21 7.86 -13.72
N GLY A 442 -38.20 6.78 -14.51
CA GLY A 442 -37.72 6.81 -15.88
C GLY A 442 -36.20 6.94 -16.04
N ASN A 443 -35.40 6.68 -14.97
CA ASN A 443 -33.95 6.60 -15.10
C ASN A 443 -33.55 5.45 -16.07
N PRO A 444 -32.39 5.54 -16.76
CA PRO A 444 -32.02 4.57 -17.79
C PRO A 444 -31.44 3.25 -17.22
N TYR A 445 -31.29 3.13 -15.91
CA TYR A 445 -30.54 2.03 -15.29
C TYR A 445 -31.42 0.96 -14.65
N ILE A 446 -32.43 1.37 -13.89
CA ILE A 446 -33.35 0.49 -13.16
C ILE A 446 -34.77 1.07 -13.28
N ASN A 447 -35.73 0.27 -13.76
CA ASN A 447 -37.08 0.75 -13.99
C ASN A 447 -38.07 0.47 -12.85
N ASN A 448 -37.84 -0.61 -12.09
CA ASN A 448 -38.71 -1.00 -10.99
C ASN A 448 -37.85 -1.39 -9.78
N PHE A 449 -38.25 -0.97 -8.60
CA PHE A 449 -37.66 -1.35 -7.33
C PHE A 449 -38.65 -2.28 -6.59
N GLU A 450 -38.20 -3.46 -6.18
CA GLU A 450 -39.01 -4.41 -5.43
C GLU A 450 -38.90 -4.17 -3.94
N SER A 451 -37.70 -3.84 -3.46
CA SER A 451 -37.44 -3.56 -2.05
C SER A 451 -36.19 -2.70 -1.86
N VAL A 452 -36.20 -1.98 -0.77
CA VAL A 452 -35.02 -1.26 -0.25
C VAL A 452 -34.82 -1.68 1.19
N SER A 453 -33.62 -2.17 1.53
CA SER A 453 -33.25 -2.50 2.90
C SER A 453 -31.95 -1.78 3.27
N MET A 454 -31.66 -1.66 4.56
CA MET A 454 -30.40 -1.10 5.06
C MET A 454 -29.60 -2.20 5.75
N LEU A 455 -28.31 -2.33 5.43
CA LEU A 455 -27.46 -3.29 6.11
C LEU A 455 -27.41 -2.99 7.61
N GLY A 456 -27.60 -4.04 8.42
CA GLY A 456 -27.72 -3.92 9.87
C GLY A 456 -29.14 -3.68 10.40
N CYS A 457 -30.13 -3.50 9.51
CA CYS A 457 -31.56 -3.45 9.87
C CYS A 457 -32.25 -4.72 9.43
N ASN A 458 -33.30 -5.15 10.18
CA ASN A 458 -34.02 -6.38 9.89
C ASN A 458 -35.17 -6.20 8.89
N ASP A 459 -35.72 -5.00 8.80
CA ASP A 459 -36.90 -4.70 8.01
C ASP A 459 -36.57 -3.96 6.72
N ASN A 460 -37.41 -4.12 5.71
CA ASN A 460 -37.40 -3.28 4.52
C ASN A 460 -37.80 -1.85 4.89
N LEU A 461 -37.15 -0.88 4.21
CA LEU A 461 -37.46 0.53 4.41
C LEU A 461 -38.63 0.97 3.52
N GLU A 462 -39.39 1.94 4.01
CA GLU A 462 -40.37 2.64 3.19
C GLU A 462 -39.67 3.46 2.12
N PHE A 463 -40.10 3.35 0.88
CA PHE A 463 -39.58 4.13 -0.23
C PHE A 463 -40.65 4.55 -1.21
N ASN A 464 -40.39 5.63 -1.94
CA ASN A 464 -41.23 6.12 -3.03
C ASN A 464 -40.37 6.63 -4.17
N GLN A 465 -40.63 6.15 -5.38
CA GLN A 465 -39.95 6.64 -6.58
C GLN A 465 -40.77 7.77 -7.21
N SER A 466 -40.14 8.94 -7.38
CA SER A 466 -40.73 10.13 -7.98
C SER A 466 -39.89 10.64 -9.17
N ASP A 467 -40.36 11.71 -9.81
CA ASP A 467 -39.61 12.40 -10.87
C ASP A 467 -38.33 13.11 -10.32
N GLU A 468 -38.26 13.30 -9.00
CA GLU A 468 -37.09 13.91 -8.33
C GLU A 468 -36.03 12.89 -7.92
N GLY A 469 -36.43 11.65 -7.61
CA GLY A 469 -35.55 10.59 -7.14
C GLY A 469 -36.26 9.43 -6.49
N LEU A 470 -35.50 8.45 -6.03
CA LEU A 470 -35.94 7.43 -5.08
C LEU A 470 -35.79 8.00 -3.67
N VAL A 471 -36.92 8.29 -3.02
CA VAL A 471 -36.97 8.78 -1.64
C VAL A 471 -37.07 7.58 -0.72
N VAL A 472 -36.11 7.42 0.19
CA VAL A 472 -36.06 6.32 1.19
C VAL A 472 -36.20 6.91 2.58
N THR A 473 -37.14 6.38 3.37
CA THR A 473 -37.27 6.75 4.79
C THR A 473 -36.33 5.90 5.63
N PHE A 474 -35.41 6.53 6.32
CA PHE A 474 -34.43 5.88 7.19
C PHE A 474 -35.09 5.41 8.50
N PRO A 475 -34.58 4.36 9.14
CA PRO A 475 -35.10 3.89 10.43
C PRO A 475 -34.81 4.94 11.53
N THR A 476 -35.53 4.83 12.65
CA THR A 476 -35.34 5.73 13.80
C THR A 476 -33.98 5.52 14.46
N GLU A 477 -33.48 4.28 14.48
CA GLU A 477 -32.21 3.92 15.08
C GLU A 477 -31.14 3.68 14.02
N LYS A 478 -29.97 4.25 14.21
CA LYS A 478 -28.82 4.06 13.33
C LYS A 478 -28.23 2.66 13.55
N PRO A 479 -27.99 1.86 12.49
CA PRO A 479 -27.35 0.55 12.63
C PRO A 479 -25.84 0.62 12.92
N CYS A 480 -25.22 1.78 12.65
CA CYS A 480 -23.80 2.05 12.88
C CYS A 480 -23.57 3.57 12.99
N ASP A 481 -22.31 3.97 13.28
CA ASP A 481 -21.95 5.39 13.52
C ASP A 481 -21.53 6.15 12.26
N TYR A 482 -21.23 5.43 11.15
CA TYR A 482 -20.66 6.01 9.94
C TYR A 482 -21.54 5.69 8.72
N ALA A 483 -21.03 5.91 7.50
CA ALA A 483 -21.74 5.70 6.24
C ALA A 483 -22.75 4.53 6.23
N PHE A 484 -23.90 4.72 5.58
CA PHE A 484 -25.07 3.84 5.68
C PHE A 484 -25.38 3.19 4.32
N VAL A 485 -25.45 1.88 4.30
CA VAL A 485 -25.58 1.10 3.06
C VAL A 485 -27.02 0.69 2.82
N LEU A 486 -27.58 1.18 1.74
CA LEU A 486 -28.86 0.72 1.19
C LEU A 486 -28.62 -0.38 0.16
N LYS A 487 -29.32 -1.49 0.32
CA LYS A 487 -29.40 -2.60 -0.64
C LYS A 487 -30.69 -2.45 -1.42
N ILE A 488 -30.59 -2.28 -2.74
CA ILE A 488 -31.69 -1.93 -3.63
C ILE A 488 -31.95 -3.09 -4.58
N ASN A 489 -33.13 -3.71 -4.50
CA ASN A 489 -33.54 -4.85 -5.33
C ASN A 489 -34.56 -4.43 -6.38
#